data_b3f933098ee8a4c71458a471e3ee9485
#
_entry.id   b3f933098ee8a4c71458a471e3ee9485
#
_cell.length_a   1.000
_cell.length_b   1.000
_cell.length_c   1.000
_cell.angle_alpha   90.00
_cell.angle_beta   90.00
_cell.angle_gamma   90.00
#
_symmetry.space_group_name_H-M   'P 1'
#
loop_
_entity.id
_entity.type
_entity.pdbx_description
1 polymer ?
#
loop_
_entity_poly.entity_id
_entity_poly.type
_entity_poly.pdbx_seq_one_letter_code
_entity_poly.pdbx_strand_id
1 'polypeptide(L)'
;MEGKIRKIFPGANTANGSFNFFDNIIQGDINRIFCFKGGPGVGKSSLMKKIAQEFIDRGYDVELHHCPSDPSSLDALLIKKLGVVLLDGTSPHIVDPKNPGAVDEIVNLGEFWNVENLEKNKDEIIKVGKDISASFRRAYKFLKAAEPIYFDIEEKYSNSMNFGKVNLLVDEFIEKLFKKTS
;
A
#
# COMPACT_ATOMS: atom_id res chain seq x y z
N MET A 1 4.77 14.88 23.60
CA MET A 1 3.93 13.70 23.35
C MET A 1 4.37 13.10 22.05
N GLU A 2 4.53 11.79 21.99
CA GLU A 2 4.81 11.08 20.72
C GLU A 2 3.65 11.22 19.75
N GLY A 3 3.95 11.22 18.45
CA GLY A 3 2.96 11.23 17.38
C GLY A 3 2.21 9.90 17.31
N LYS A 4 1.01 9.94 16.76
CA LYS A 4 0.18 8.76 16.55
C LYS A 4 0.55 8.05 15.26
N ILE A 5 0.45 6.72 15.27
CA ILE A 5 0.69 5.87 14.10
C ILE A 5 -0.65 5.32 13.60
N ARG A 6 -0.93 5.53 12.33
CA ARG A 6 -2.00 4.84 11.60
C ARG A 6 -1.37 3.86 10.61
N LYS A 7 -1.81 2.60 10.63
CA LYS A 7 -1.35 1.56 9.71
C LYS A 7 -2.45 1.21 8.73
N ILE A 8 -2.11 1.18 7.45
CA ILE A 8 -3.06 0.99 6.34
C ILE A 8 -2.44 0.05 5.32
N PHE A 9 -3.26 -0.78 4.68
CA PHE A 9 -2.91 -1.46 3.44
C PHE A 9 -3.55 -0.68 2.29
N PRO A 10 -2.77 0.01 1.44
CA PRO A 10 -3.30 0.83 0.34
C PRO A 10 -3.68 -0.01 -0.88
N GLY A 11 -3.61 -1.32 -0.79
CA GLY A 11 -3.91 -2.24 -1.88
C GLY A 11 -4.15 -3.66 -1.40
N ALA A 12 -4.40 -4.54 -2.37
CA ALA A 12 -4.62 -5.96 -2.15
C ALA A 12 -4.16 -6.80 -3.34
N ASN A 13 -3.83 -8.06 -3.07
CA ASN A 13 -3.70 -9.09 -4.09
C ASN A 13 -5.07 -9.76 -4.28
N THR A 14 -5.63 -9.68 -5.48
CA THR A 14 -6.99 -10.12 -5.79
C THR A 14 -7.00 -11.20 -6.89
N ALA A 15 -8.16 -11.78 -7.13
CA ALA A 15 -8.40 -12.69 -8.26
C ALA A 15 -8.10 -12.03 -9.63
N ASN A 16 -8.16 -10.71 -9.71
CA ASN A 16 -7.87 -9.92 -10.91
C ASN A 16 -6.46 -9.33 -10.94
N GLY A 17 -5.58 -9.74 -10.01
CA GLY A 17 -4.22 -9.28 -9.88
C GLY A 17 -4.02 -8.33 -8.70
N SER A 18 -2.89 -7.64 -8.70
CA SER A 18 -2.60 -6.61 -7.70
C SER A 18 -3.41 -5.36 -7.98
N PHE A 19 -4.02 -4.82 -6.93
CA PHE A 19 -4.78 -3.59 -6.96
C PHE A 19 -4.26 -2.63 -5.90
N ASN A 20 -4.17 -1.34 -6.20
CA ASN A 20 -3.73 -0.33 -5.24
C ASN A 20 -4.50 0.99 -5.38
N PHE A 21 -4.48 1.76 -4.31
CA PHE A 21 -5.11 3.08 -4.19
C PHE A 21 -4.07 4.16 -3.89
N PHE A 22 -2.89 4.10 -4.49
CA PHE A 22 -1.84 5.10 -4.24
C PHE A 22 -2.27 6.52 -4.59
N ASP A 23 -3.12 6.67 -5.60
CA ASP A 23 -3.68 7.99 -5.93
C ASP A 23 -4.46 8.60 -4.76
N ASN A 24 -5.04 7.79 -3.86
CA ASN A 24 -5.74 8.30 -2.68
C ASN A 24 -4.79 8.78 -1.58
N ILE A 25 -3.54 8.30 -1.55
CA ILE A 25 -2.52 8.74 -0.58
C ILE A 25 -2.06 10.16 -0.92
N ILE A 26 -2.01 10.47 -2.22
CA ILE A 26 -1.52 11.76 -2.73
C ILE A 26 -2.63 12.78 -2.98
N GLN A 27 -3.85 12.54 -2.45
CA GLN A 27 -4.95 13.50 -2.51
C GLN A 27 -4.92 14.47 -1.31
N GLY A 28 -5.38 15.70 -1.55
CA GLY A 28 -5.45 16.75 -0.54
C GLY A 28 -4.27 17.72 -0.60
N ASP A 29 -3.98 18.36 0.53
CA ASP A 29 -2.93 19.39 0.63
C ASP A 29 -1.53 18.74 0.71
N ILE A 30 -1.09 18.13 -0.41
CA ILE A 30 0.26 17.56 -0.51
C ILE A 30 1.23 18.62 -1.05
N ASN A 31 2.25 18.91 -0.23
CA ASN A 31 3.29 19.88 -0.55
C ASN A 31 4.48 19.24 -1.28
N ARG A 32 4.80 17.98 -0.92
CA ARG A 32 5.97 17.31 -1.47
C ARG A 32 5.77 15.79 -1.51
N ILE A 33 6.16 15.18 -2.62
CA ILE A 33 6.16 13.74 -2.85
C ILE A 33 7.58 13.29 -3.18
N PHE A 34 8.14 12.40 -2.37
CA PHE A 34 9.43 11.76 -2.62
C PHE A 34 9.19 10.35 -3.20
N CYS A 35 9.46 10.20 -4.48
CA CYS A 35 9.29 8.94 -5.19
C CYS A 35 10.61 8.16 -5.20
N PHE A 36 10.73 7.12 -4.39
CA PHE A 36 11.94 6.29 -4.32
C PHE A 36 12.01 5.34 -5.51
N LYS A 37 13.13 5.38 -6.21
CA LYS A 37 13.47 4.45 -7.28
C LYS A 37 14.63 3.57 -6.84
N GLY A 38 14.55 2.28 -7.18
CA GLY A 38 15.57 1.29 -6.86
C GLY A 38 14.97 -0.11 -6.81
N GLY A 39 15.80 -1.14 -7.00
CA GLY A 39 15.39 -2.54 -6.98
C GLY A 39 14.89 -3.03 -5.60
N PRO A 40 14.44 -4.27 -5.51
CA PRO A 40 14.13 -4.89 -4.22
C PRO A 40 15.38 -4.98 -3.34
N GLY A 41 15.21 -4.83 -2.03
CA GLY A 41 16.31 -4.96 -1.07
C GLY A 41 17.22 -3.73 -0.91
N VAL A 42 17.02 -2.64 -1.66
CA VAL A 42 17.87 -1.43 -1.57
C VAL A 42 17.55 -0.54 -0.36
N GLY A 43 16.63 -0.95 0.51
CA GLY A 43 16.38 -0.27 1.78
C GLY A 43 15.27 0.80 1.75
N LYS A 44 14.46 0.91 0.69
CA LYS A 44 13.34 1.89 0.61
C LYS A 44 12.44 1.87 1.83
N SER A 45 11.89 0.70 2.17
CA SER A 45 11.03 0.53 3.35
C SER A 45 11.76 0.84 4.66
N SER A 46 13.04 0.43 4.80
CA SER A 46 13.84 0.70 6.00
C SER A 46 14.11 2.19 6.17
N LEU A 47 14.34 2.92 5.07
CA LEU A 47 14.49 4.36 5.07
C LEU A 47 13.20 5.05 5.52
N MET A 48 12.06 4.66 4.94
CA MET A 48 10.75 5.19 5.33
C MET A 48 10.44 4.94 6.82
N LYS A 49 10.76 3.74 7.34
CA LYS A 49 10.56 3.42 8.76
C LYS A 49 11.42 4.30 9.69
N LYS A 50 12.69 4.54 9.32
CA LYS A 50 13.58 5.43 10.11
C LYS A 50 13.07 6.85 10.12
N ILE A 51 12.64 7.37 8.96
CA ILE A 51 12.04 8.70 8.85
C ILE A 51 10.74 8.76 9.66
N ALA A 52 9.87 7.76 9.56
CA ALA A 52 8.63 7.70 10.33
C ALA A 52 8.90 7.81 11.83
N GLN A 53 9.87 7.03 12.36
CA GLN A 53 10.21 7.04 13.77
C GLN A 53 10.69 8.43 14.23
N GLU A 54 11.55 9.07 13.46
CA GLU A 54 12.03 10.42 13.76
C GLU A 54 10.90 11.46 13.85
N PHE A 55 9.89 11.36 12.96
CA PHE A 55 8.73 12.24 13.01
C PHE A 55 7.79 11.93 14.18
N ILE A 56 7.60 10.65 14.51
CA ILE A 56 6.83 10.21 15.68
C ILE A 56 7.44 10.76 16.97
N ASP A 57 8.75 10.63 17.13
CA ASP A 57 9.49 11.11 18.30
C ASP A 57 9.37 12.63 18.48
N ARG A 58 9.21 13.36 17.36
CA ARG A 58 8.95 14.81 17.33
C ARG A 58 7.47 15.18 17.48
N GLY A 59 6.58 14.22 17.69
CA GLY A 59 5.15 14.45 17.94
C GLY A 59 4.31 14.64 16.68
N TYR A 60 4.77 14.21 15.51
CA TYR A 60 3.98 14.20 14.28
C TYR A 60 3.23 12.87 14.11
N ASP A 61 1.94 12.97 13.80
CA ASP A 61 1.16 11.81 13.41
C ASP A 61 1.57 11.35 12.01
N VAL A 62 1.70 10.03 11.83
CA VAL A 62 2.11 9.41 10.57
C VAL A 62 1.13 8.32 10.13
N GLU A 63 1.01 8.14 8.82
CA GLU A 63 0.33 6.99 8.23
C GLU A 63 1.38 6.09 7.55
N LEU A 64 1.44 4.82 7.98
CA LEU A 64 2.29 3.78 7.42
C LEU A 64 1.46 2.92 6.47
N HIS A 65 1.78 2.96 5.19
CA HIS A 65 1.11 2.19 4.17
C HIS A 65 1.91 0.91 3.89
N HIS A 66 1.39 -0.22 4.36
CA HIS A 66 2.06 -1.52 4.28
C HIS A 66 1.84 -2.19 2.93
N CYS A 67 2.87 -2.87 2.45
CA CYS A 67 2.79 -3.66 1.22
C CYS A 67 1.86 -4.88 1.41
N PRO A 68 0.87 -5.11 0.53
CA PRO A 68 -0.03 -6.26 0.64
C PRO A 68 0.64 -7.61 0.35
N SER A 69 1.82 -7.59 -0.27
CA SER A 69 2.60 -8.81 -0.54
C SER A 69 3.63 -9.11 0.55
N ASP A 70 4.07 -8.07 1.27
CA ASP A 70 4.98 -8.19 2.42
C ASP A 70 4.54 -7.18 3.50
N PRO A 71 3.67 -7.59 4.44
CA PRO A 71 3.16 -6.71 5.49
C PRO A 71 4.26 -6.11 6.39
N SER A 72 5.46 -6.67 6.38
CA SER A 72 6.62 -6.10 7.07
C SER A 72 7.24 -4.92 6.33
N SER A 73 6.95 -4.76 5.04
CA SER A 73 7.46 -3.67 4.19
C SER A 73 6.49 -2.50 4.13
N LEU A 74 7.03 -1.30 3.84
CA LEU A 74 6.23 -0.09 3.57
C LEU A 74 6.31 0.25 2.09
N ASP A 75 5.15 0.50 1.50
CA ASP A 75 4.99 1.05 0.15
C ASP A 75 4.89 2.57 0.17
N ALA A 76 4.39 3.16 1.30
CA ALA A 76 4.39 4.60 1.49
C ALA A 76 4.39 5.02 2.97
N LEU A 77 4.81 6.28 3.20
CA LEU A 77 4.72 7.02 4.45
C LEU A 77 4.09 8.38 4.17
N LEU A 78 3.01 8.71 4.89
CA LEU A 78 2.40 10.04 4.85
C LEU A 78 2.59 10.75 6.19
N ILE A 79 3.13 11.99 6.14
CA ILE A 79 3.21 12.92 7.26
C ILE A 79 2.20 14.03 7.00
N LYS A 80 0.95 13.76 7.39
CA LYS A 80 -0.21 14.56 6.99
C LYS A 80 -0.09 16.04 7.33
N LYS A 81 0.39 16.36 8.54
CA LYS A 81 0.54 17.76 8.99
C LYS A 81 1.49 18.59 8.13
N LEU A 82 2.44 17.94 7.46
CA LEU A 82 3.41 18.59 6.58
C LEU A 82 3.00 18.51 5.11
N GLY A 83 2.00 17.70 4.75
CA GLY A 83 1.66 17.38 3.37
C GLY A 83 2.82 16.68 2.65
N VAL A 84 3.56 15.80 3.34
CA VAL A 84 4.72 15.10 2.78
C VAL A 84 4.41 13.63 2.64
N VAL A 85 4.67 13.11 1.45
CA VAL A 85 4.53 11.69 1.11
C VAL A 85 5.86 11.13 0.63
N LEU A 86 6.23 9.95 1.12
CA LEU A 86 7.32 9.14 0.62
C LEU A 86 6.71 7.88 0.01
N LEU A 87 7.05 7.55 -1.25
CA LEU A 87 6.49 6.44 -1.99
C LEU A 87 7.57 5.49 -2.49
N ASP A 88 7.30 4.19 -2.45
CA ASP A 88 8.00 3.23 -3.30
C ASP A 88 7.42 3.31 -4.72
N GLY A 89 8.16 3.93 -5.63
CA GLY A 89 7.77 4.13 -7.03
C GLY A 89 8.29 3.06 -7.97
N THR A 90 8.60 1.85 -7.46
CA THR A 90 9.13 0.75 -8.27
C THR A 90 8.09 -0.34 -8.51
N SER A 91 8.36 -1.22 -9.49
CA SER A 91 7.48 -2.36 -9.78
C SER A 91 7.22 -3.21 -8.53
N PRO A 92 5.98 -3.69 -8.29
CA PRO A 92 4.83 -3.65 -9.21
C PRO A 92 4.03 -2.32 -9.19
N HIS A 93 4.37 -1.39 -8.30
CA HIS A 93 3.64 -0.12 -8.07
C HIS A 93 4.40 1.06 -8.70
N ILE A 94 4.50 1.07 -10.03
CA ILE A 94 5.20 2.16 -10.72
C ILE A 94 4.43 3.46 -10.51
N VAL A 95 5.08 4.41 -9.84
CA VAL A 95 4.59 5.79 -9.69
C VAL A 95 5.63 6.70 -10.32
N ASP A 96 5.20 7.48 -11.30
CA ASP A 96 6.03 8.50 -11.94
C ASP A 96 5.60 9.89 -11.52
N PRO A 97 6.53 10.84 -11.40
CA PRO A 97 6.24 12.22 -11.06
C PRO A 97 5.23 12.84 -12.02
N LYS A 98 4.17 13.47 -11.46
CA LYS A 98 3.19 14.25 -12.22
C LYS A 98 3.61 15.71 -12.35
N ASN A 99 4.23 16.26 -11.32
CA ASN A 99 4.70 17.65 -11.25
C ASN A 99 6.17 17.70 -10.79
N PRO A 100 7.10 17.20 -11.64
CA PRO A 100 8.50 17.05 -11.25
C PRO A 100 9.14 18.40 -10.91
N GLY A 101 9.86 18.44 -9.77
CA GLY A 101 10.51 19.64 -9.25
C GLY A 101 9.58 20.60 -8.51
N ALA A 102 8.30 20.69 -8.87
CA ALA A 102 7.33 21.52 -8.15
C ALA A 102 6.77 20.84 -6.90
N VAL A 103 6.32 19.60 -7.04
CA VAL A 103 5.76 18.78 -5.96
C VAL A 103 6.50 17.46 -5.82
N ASP A 104 6.76 16.80 -6.95
CA ASP A 104 7.35 15.47 -7.00
C ASP A 104 8.87 15.53 -7.15
N GLU A 105 9.56 14.69 -6.39
CA GLU A 105 11.02 14.52 -6.44
C GLU A 105 11.35 13.04 -6.54
N ILE A 106 12.24 12.69 -7.49
CA ILE A 106 12.77 11.33 -7.60
C ILE A 106 13.98 11.20 -6.69
N VAL A 107 13.91 10.22 -5.78
CA VAL A 107 15.06 9.81 -4.97
C VAL A 107 15.59 8.50 -5.51
N ASN A 108 16.70 8.56 -6.24
CA ASN A 108 17.30 7.41 -6.87
C ASN A 108 18.27 6.68 -5.94
N LEU A 109 17.81 5.63 -5.26
CA LEU A 109 18.69 4.80 -4.43
C LEU A 109 19.65 3.93 -5.26
N GLY A 110 19.46 3.87 -6.57
CA GLY A 110 20.36 3.19 -7.48
C GLY A 110 21.74 3.85 -7.60
N GLU A 111 21.87 5.10 -7.20
CA GLU A 111 23.17 5.79 -7.17
C GLU A 111 24.16 5.17 -6.18
N PHE A 112 23.67 4.40 -5.22
CA PHE A 112 24.47 3.72 -4.20
C PHE A 112 24.77 2.25 -4.51
N TRP A 113 24.44 1.77 -5.72
CA TRP A 113 24.72 0.40 -6.14
C TRP A 113 26.19 0.15 -6.46
N ASN A 114 26.66 -1.04 -6.15
CA ASN A 114 27.87 -1.58 -6.77
C ASN A 114 27.51 -2.14 -8.15
N VAL A 115 27.70 -1.33 -9.18
CA VAL A 115 27.31 -1.64 -10.56
C VAL A 115 28.01 -2.88 -11.07
N GLU A 116 29.34 -3.05 -10.80
CA GLU A 116 30.09 -4.24 -11.23
C GLU A 116 29.48 -5.53 -10.68
N ASN A 117 29.03 -5.51 -9.42
CA ASN A 117 28.41 -6.68 -8.81
C ASN A 117 27.05 -7.00 -9.43
N LEU A 118 26.27 -5.97 -9.78
CA LEU A 118 25.00 -6.17 -10.47
C LEU A 118 25.20 -6.70 -11.90
N GLU A 119 26.19 -6.20 -12.60
CA GLU A 119 26.52 -6.67 -13.96
C GLU A 119 26.96 -8.14 -13.96
N LYS A 120 27.78 -8.55 -12.99
CA LYS A 120 28.20 -9.97 -12.82
C LYS A 120 27.02 -10.91 -12.57
N ASN A 121 25.96 -10.43 -11.90
CA ASN A 121 24.79 -11.23 -11.56
C ASN A 121 23.58 -10.93 -12.47
N LYS A 122 23.76 -10.22 -13.56
CA LYS A 122 22.69 -9.71 -14.43
C LYS A 122 21.72 -10.81 -14.89
N ASP A 123 22.25 -11.92 -15.40
CA ASP A 123 21.42 -12.99 -15.96
C ASP A 123 20.59 -13.69 -14.86
N GLU A 124 21.19 -13.87 -13.69
CA GLU A 124 20.50 -14.42 -12.53
C GLU A 124 19.40 -13.48 -12.02
N ILE A 125 19.67 -12.19 -11.90
CA ILE A 125 18.70 -11.16 -11.50
C ILE A 125 17.51 -11.16 -12.46
N ILE A 126 17.77 -11.18 -13.78
CA ILE A 126 16.72 -11.21 -14.81
C ILE A 126 15.90 -12.50 -14.71
N LYS A 127 16.55 -13.64 -14.52
CA LYS A 127 15.89 -14.93 -14.38
C LYS A 127 14.98 -14.95 -13.15
N VAL A 128 15.50 -14.59 -11.98
CA VAL A 128 14.74 -14.56 -10.73
C VAL A 128 13.57 -13.60 -10.84
N GLY A 129 13.72 -12.44 -11.47
CA GLY A 129 12.62 -11.50 -11.71
C GLY A 129 11.51 -12.11 -12.57
N LYS A 130 11.84 -12.89 -13.59
CA LYS A 130 10.86 -13.63 -14.40
C LYS A 130 10.15 -14.71 -13.59
N ASP A 131 10.88 -15.43 -12.73
CA ASP A 131 10.34 -16.51 -11.90
C ASP A 131 9.39 -15.94 -10.83
N ILE A 132 9.72 -14.81 -10.20
CA ILE A 132 8.84 -14.08 -9.29
C ILE A 132 7.55 -13.68 -10.01
N SER A 133 7.66 -13.05 -11.19
CA SER A 133 6.50 -12.64 -11.98
C SER A 133 5.61 -13.82 -12.39
N ALA A 134 6.20 -14.96 -12.73
CA ALA A 134 5.48 -16.19 -13.05
C ALA A 134 4.74 -16.75 -11.82
N SER A 135 5.38 -16.71 -10.65
CA SER A 135 4.80 -17.15 -9.38
C SER A 135 3.60 -16.31 -8.96
N PHE A 136 3.67 -14.98 -9.08
CA PHE A 136 2.52 -14.10 -8.84
C PHE A 136 1.36 -14.39 -9.80
N ARG A 137 1.65 -14.52 -11.11
CA ARG A 137 0.61 -14.91 -12.10
C ARG A 137 -0.07 -16.23 -11.74
N ARG A 138 0.69 -17.19 -11.22
CA ARG A 138 0.13 -18.48 -10.76
C ARG A 138 -0.74 -18.30 -9.52
N ALA A 139 -0.30 -17.50 -8.54
CA ALA A 139 -1.07 -17.20 -7.34
C ALA A 139 -2.42 -16.55 -7.67
N TYR A 140 -2.45 -15.58 -8.58
CA TYR A 140 -3.70 -14.95 -9.03
C TYR A 140 -4.65 -15.93 -9.74
N LYS A 141 -4.12 -16.92 -10.48
CA LYS A 141 -4.96 -17.99 -11.04
C LYS A 141 -5.63 -18.85 -9.96
N PHE A 142 -4.94 -19.14 -8.86
CA PHE A 142 -5.53 -19.86 -7.74
C PHE A 142 -6.60 -19.04 -7.01
N LEU A 143 -6.33 -17.74 -6.79
CA LEU A 143 -7.34 -16.82 -6.25
C LEU A 143 -8.58 -16.77 -7.15
N LYS A 144 -8.37 -16.70 -8.47
CA LYS A 144 -9.47 -16.72 -9.46
C LYS A 144 -10.26 -18.03 -9.44
N ALA A 145 -9.59 -19.16 -9.24
CA ALA A 145 -10.27 -20.46 -9.13
C ALA A 145 -11.07 -20.62 -7.81
N ALA A 146 -10.65 -19.94 -6.74
CA ALA A 146 -11.39 -19.95 -5.48
C ALA A 146 -12.64 -19.04 -5.48
N GLU A 147 -12.66 -18.02 -6.33
CA GLU A 147 -13.73 -17.02 -6.41
C GLU A 147 -15.15 -17.61 -6.59
N PRO A 148 -15.42 -18.52 -7.56
CA PRO A 148 -16.75 -19.08 -7.70
C PRO A 148 -17.18 -19.92 -6.50
N ILE A 149 -16.26 -20.64 -5.86
CA ILE A 149 -16.56 -21.44 -4.65
C ILE A 149 -16.97 -20.50 -3.50
N TYR A 150 -16.34 -19.36 -3.41
CA TYR A 150 -16.70 -18.33 -2.42
C TYR A 150 -18.10 -17.78 -2.72
N PHE A 151 -18.43 -17.47 -3.96
CA PHE A 151 -19.75 -17.01 -4.35
C PHE A 151 -20.86 -18.04 -4.10
N ASP A 152 -20.58 -19.33 -4.28
CA ASP A 152 -21.53 -20.40 -3.98
C ASP A 152 -21.95 -20.42 -2.50
N ILE A 153 -21.02 -20.17 -1.59
CA ILE A 153 -21.34 -20.07 -0.16
C ILE A 153 -22.03 -18.77 0.20
N GLU A 154 -21.59 -17.66 -0.40
CA GLU A 154 -22.18 -16.33 -0.21
C GLU A 154 -23.65 -16.31 -0.64
N GLU A 155 -23.97 -16.94 -1.77
CA GLU A 155 -25.35 -17.09 -2.24
C GLU A 155 -26.23 -17.84 -1.21
N LYS A 156 -25.73 -18.92 -0.62
CA LYS A 156 -26.48 -19.66 0.40
C LYS A 156 -26.77 -18.84 1.64
N TYR A 157 -25.80 -18.05 2.11
CA TYR A 157 -26.00 -17.17 3.25
C TYR A 157 -26.95 -16.01 2.92
N SER A 158 -26.75 -15.34 1.79
CA SER A 158 -27.58 -14.19 1.38
C SER A 158 -29.04 -14.60 1.18
N ASN A 159 -29.30 -15.76 0.58
CA ASN A 159 -30.66 -16.30 0.41
C ASN A 159 -31.34 -16.70 1.74
N SER A 160 -30.54 -16.91 2.79
CA SER A 160 -31.02 -17.23 4.15
C SER A 160 -31.20 -16.00 5.05
N MET A 161 -30.78 -14.82 4.58
CA MET A 161 -30.81 -13.58 5.36
C MET A 161 -32.15 -12.85 5.22
N ASN A 162 -32.59 -12.29 6.34
CA ASN A 162 -33.72 -11.34 6.34
C ASN A 162 -33.17 -9.90 6.32
N PHE A 163 -32.91 -9.38 5.13
CA PHE A 163 -32.37 -8.02 4.97
C PHE A 163 -33.32 -6.92 5.49
N GLY A 164 -34.63 -7.17 5.55
CA GLY A 164 -35.57 -6.26 6.19
C GLY A 164 -35.26 -6.05 7.68
N LYS A 165 -34.94 -7.14 8.41
CA LYS A 165 -34.51 -7.05 9.81
C LYS A 165 -33.14 -6.39 9.95
N VAL A 166 -32.25 -6.61 9.00
CA VAL A 166 -30.92 -5.94 8.98
C VAL A 166 -31.11 -4.43 8.83
N ASN A 167 -32.00 -3.97 7.95
CA ASN A 167 -32.26 -2.55 7.76
C ASN A 167 -32.82 -1.91 9.05
N LEU A 168 -33.73 -2.57 9.74
CA LEU A 168 -34.25 -2.09 11.04
C LEU A 168 -33.12 -1.95 12.09
N LEU A 169 -32.19 -2.91 12.10
CA LEU A 169 -31.03 -2.84 12.98
C LEU A 169 -30.11 -1.65 12.63
N VAL A 170 -29.94 -1.34 11.34
CA VAL A 170 -29.18 -0.15 10.90
C VAL A 170 -29.83 1.13 11.45
N ASP A 171 -31.13 1.27 11.36
CA ASP A 171 -31.87 2.43 11.87
C ASP A 171 -31.69 2.58 13.40
N GLU A 172 -31.75 1.47 14.13
CA GLU A 172 -31.48 1.47 15.58
C GLU A 172 -30.06 1.91 15.92
N PHE A 173 -29.06 1.46 15.15
CA PHE A 173 -27.66 1.87 15.33
C PHE A 173 -27.48 3.36 15.06
N ILE A 174 -28.05 3.86 13.98
CA ILE A 174 -28.00 5.28 13.61
C ILE A 174 -28.56 6.13 14.76
N GLU A 175 -29.76 5.80 15.26
CA GLU A 175 -30.36 6.52 16.39
C GLU A 175 -29.47 6.49 17.65
N LYS A 176 -28.87 5.33 17.99
CA LYS A 176 -27.98 5.20 19.15
C LYS A 176 -26.73 6.05 19.02
N LEU A 177 -26.16 6.14 17.81
CA LEU A 177 -24.96 6.94 17.55
C LEU A 177 -25.25 8.44 17.66
N PHE A 178 -26.37 8.92 17.08
CA PHE A 178 -26.71 10.33 17.16
C PHE A 178 -27.16 10.76 18.58
N LYS A 179 -27.82 9.91 19.38
CA LYS A 179 -28.14 10.20 20.78
C LYS A 179 -26.93 10.30 21.71
N LYS A 180 -25.79 9.72 21.33
CA LYS A 180 -24.51 9.81 22.10
C LYS A 180 -23.66 11.04 21.76
N THR A 181 -23.99 11.76 20.70
CA THR A 181 -23.28 12.95 20.22
C THR A 181 -23.99 14.24 20.55
N SER A 182 -25.13 14.16 21.24
CA SER A 182 -25.93 15.29 21.83
C SER A 182 -25.68 15.35 23.33
#